data_8c6ae83db10153f303ec69eb4408f4a4
#
_entry.id   8c6ae83db10153f303ec69eb4408f4a4
#
_cell.length_a   1.000
_cell.length_b   1.000
_cell.length_c   1.000
_cell.angle_alpha   90.00
_cell.angle_beta   90.00
_cell.angle_gamma   90.00
#
_symmetry.space_group_name_H-M   'P 1'
#
loop_
_entity.id
_entity.type
_entity.pdbx_description
1 polymer ?
#
loop_
_entity_poly.entity_id
_entity_poly.type
_entity_poly.pdbx_seq_one_letter_code
_entity_poly.pdbx_strand_id
1 'polypeptide(L)'
;MDRLQLRENEIFDALNRLKARRLVIIGGYAVNAYAQPRFSVDCDIVVEGQPEANAIGEVLLGSGYEKEKTPKTGFHKFERYTRSIANNFVVSFDVLIGGILDRQTDVSIKADWVFKNSEVRQLKGKTITDRLNARIVDVDALFVLKMISCRSTDIRDLFMLAPSIRDSAWIRGEVASRCDFEDRFKKVKEKITSESFRDGLQGVYGLLDLNVFEKSKKAIMALGNDTASPRNATRSRRRI
;
A
#
# COMPACT_ATOMS: atom_id res chain seq x y z
N MET A 1 -21.79 -5.73 16.23
CA MET A 1 -20.89 -5.28 15.17
C MET A 1 -19.60 -6.12 15.25
N ASP A 2 -19.14 -6.68 14.13
CA ASP A 2 -17.92 -7.46 14.09
C ASP A 2 -16.70 -6.55 14.41
N ARG A 3 -15.71 -7.10 15.13
CA ARG A 3 -14.48 -6.36 15.52
C ARG A 3 -13.74 -5.78 14.32
N LEU A 4 -13.73 -6.50 13.21
CA LEU A 4 -13.08 -6.05 11.98
C LEU A 4 -13.83 -4.87 11.34
N GLN A 5 -15.15 -4.87 11.41
CA GLN A 5 -15.99 -3.75 10.96
C GLN A 5 -15.75 -2.49 11.82
N LEU A 6 -15.61 -2.65 13.15
CA LEU A 6 -15.28 -1.55 14.05
C LEU A 6 -13.93 -0.91 13.68
N ARG A 7 -12.92 -1.73 13.32
CA ARG A 7 -11.62 -1.24 12.88
C ARG A 7 -11.74 -0.44 11.58
N GLU A 8 -12.44 -0.97 10.59
CA GLU A 8 -12.61 -0.26 9.32
C GLU A 8 -13.35 1.06 9.50
N ASN A 9 -14.44 1.08 10.28
CA ASN A 9 -15.15 2.31 10.60
C ASN A 9 -14.22 3.35 11.23
N GLU A 10 -13.45 2.96 12.25
CA GLU A 10 -12.53 3.88 12.92
C GLU A 10 -11.46 4.46 11.97
N ILE A 11 -10.88 3.62 11.09
CA ILE A 11 -9.90 4.09 10.09
C ILE A 11 -10.56 5.06 9.12
N PHE A 12 -11.77 4.77 8.63
CA PHE A 12 -12.47 5.64 7.69
C PHE A 12 -12.88 6.97 8.34
N ASP A 13 -13.31 6.94 9.59
CA ASP A 13 -13.64 8.14 10.38
C ASP A 13 -12.39 9.02 10.58
N ALA A 14 -11.26 8.42 10.96
CA ALA A 14 -10.01 9.13 11.12
C ALA A 14 -9.52 9.73 9.79
N LEU A 15 -9.54 8.96 8.70
CA LEU A 15 -9.19 9.45 7.37
C LEU A 15 -10.10 10.60 6.91
N ASN A 16 -11.39 10.56 7.23
CA ASN A 16 -12.32 11.65 6.96
C ASN A 16 -11.94 12.94 7.69
N ARG A 17 -11.50 12.84 8.95
CA ARG A 17 -10.98 13.99 9.71
C ARG A 17 -9.68 14.53 9.12
N LEU A 18 -8.89 13.68 8.50
CA LEU A 18 -7.61 14.02 7.85
C LEU A 18 -7.75 14.47 6.40
N LYS A 19 -8.97 14.51 5.82
CA LYS A 19 -9.20 14.80 4.38
C LYS A 19 -8.62 16.13 3.87
N ALA A 20 -8.48 17.12 4.75
CA ALA A 20 -7.89 18.44 4.43
C ALA A 20 -6.35 18.44 4.54
N ARG A 21 -5.73 17.35 4.98
CA ARG A 21 -4.29 17.21 5.17
C ARG A 21 -3.62 16.70 3.91
N ARG A 22 -2.37 17.15 3.71
CA ARG A 22 -1.55 16.73 2.56
C ARG A 22 -0.84 15.42 2.87
N LEU A 23 -1.45 14.31 2.54
CA LEU A 23 -0.94 12.97 2.77
C LEU A 23 -1.22 12.05 1.58
N VAL A 24 -0.48 10.94 1.49
CA VAL A 24 -0.74 9.85 0.52
C VAL A 24 -0.91 8.55 1.30
N ILE A 25 -2.03 7.86 1.08
CA ILE A 25 -2.26 6.52 1.63
C ILE A 25 -1.45 5.51 0.81
N ILE A 26 -0.74 4.64 1.51
CA ILE A 26 0.02 3.52 0.95
C ILE A 26 -0.39 2.20 1.63
N GLY A 27 0.43 1.15 1.50
CA GLY A 27 0.26 -0.10 2.26
C GLY A 27 -1.01 -0.86 1.96
N GLY A 28 -1.58 -1.49 2.98
CA GLY A 28 -2.73 -2.37 2.85
C GLY A 28 -4.02 -1.68 2.44
N TYR A 29 -4.27 -0.48 2.95
CA TYR A 29 -5.46 0.30 2.57
C TYR A 29 -5.38 0.80 1.12
N ALA A 30 -4.20 1.12 0.60
CA ALA A 30 -4.04 1.48 -0.81
C ALA A 30 -4.43 0.33 -1.75
N VAL A 31 -4.18 -0.92 -1.38
CA VAL A 31 -4.60 -2.10 -2.17
C VAL A 31 -6.12 -2.12 -2.38
N ASN A 32 -6.89 -1.74 -1.35
CA ASN A 32 -8.35 -1.74 -1.38
C ASN A 32 -8.96 -0.74 -2.38
N ALA A 33 -8.17 0.19 -2.92
CA ALA A 33 -8.61 1.09 -3.97
C ALA A 33 -8.53 0.47 -5.39
N TYR A 34 -7.78 -0.63 -5.56
CA TYR A 34 -7.47 -1.21 -6.87
C TYR A 34 -7.89 -2.66 -7.03
N ALA A 35 -7.98 -3.41 -5.93
CA ALA A 35 -8.30 -4.83 -5.92
C ALA A 35 -9.49 -5.12 -4.99
N GLN A 36 -9.85 -6.40 -4.88
CA GLN A 36 -10.84 -6.84 -3.90
C GLN A 36 -10.39 -6.44 -2.49
N PRO A 37 -11.22 -5.75 -1.71
CA PRO A 37 -10.83 -5.26 -0.40
C PRO A 37 -10.48 -6.39 0.59
N ARG A 38 -9.45 -6.15 1.37
CA ARG A 38 -9.03 -6.98 2.49
C ARG A 38 -8.86 -6.17 3.77
N PHE A 39 -8.86 -6.83 4.90
CA PHE A 39 -8.52 -6.18 6.15
C PHE A 39 -7.04 -5.80 6.21
N SER A 40 -6.75 -4.61 6.73
CA SER A 40 -5.43 -4.20 7.17
C SER A 40 -5.47 -3.81 8.64
N VAL A 41 -4.38 -4.08 9.35
CA VAL A 41 -4.27 -3.74 10.78
C VAL A 41 -3.95 -2.26 10.91
N ASP A 42 -3.00 -1.79 10.12
CA ASP A 42 -2.43 -0.46 10.15
C ASP A 42 -2.86 0.34 8.91
N CYS A 43 -3.04 1.63 9.06
CA CYS A 43 -3.17 2.57 7.95
C CYS A 43 -1.86 3.32 7.77
N ASP A 44 -1.14 3.02 6.70
CA ASP A 44 0.14 3.64 6.36
C ASP A 44 -0.10 4.92 5.54
N ILE A 45 0.45 6.05 5.98
CA ILE A 45 0.38 7.33 5.28
C ILE A 45 1.76 7.96 5.15
N VAL A 46 2.03 8.57 4.00
CA VAL A 46 3.27 9.30 3.72
C VAL A 46 2.98 10.79 3.72
N VAL A 47 3.85 11.56 4.37
CA VAL A 47 3.85 13.02 4.39
C VAL A 47 5.21 13.58 3.98
N GLU A 48 5.23 14.81 3.43
CA GLU A 48 6.46 15.41 2.93
C GLU A 48 7.43 15.83 4.06
N GLY A 49 6.90 16.22 5.21
CA GLY A 49 7.74 16.71 6.31
C GLY A 49 7.08 16.74 7.67
N GLN A 50 7.88 17.15 8.66
CA GLN A 50 7.46 17.20 10.05
C GLN A 50 6.28 18.15 10.33
N PRO A 51 6.14 19.32 9.69
CA PRO A 51 4.98 20.20 9.93
C PRO A 51 3.66 19.49 9.66
N GLU A 52 3.56 18.77 8.53
CA GLU A 52 2.33 18.04 8.20
C GLU A 52 2.11 16.83 9.14
N ALA A 53 3.20 16.13 9.50
CA ALA A 53 3.12 15.04 10.49
C ALA A 53 2.60 15.55 11.84
N ASN A 54 3.04 16.71 12.31
CA ASN A 54 2.56 17.32 13.55
C ASN A 54 1.07 17.65 13.46
N ALA A 55 0.64 18.28 12.36
CA ALA A 55 -0.76 18.64 12.14
C ALA A 55 -1.68 17.39 12.05
N ILE A 56 -1.20 16.29 11.47
CA ILE A 56 -1.89 15.00 11.47
C ILE A 56 -1.94 14.43 12.89
N GLY A 57 -0.80 14.48 13.61
CA GLY A 57 -0.71 14.04 15.00
C GLY A 57 -1.72 14.74 15.90
N GLU A 58 -1.89 16.07 15.79
CA GLU A 58 -2.89 16.83 16.54
C GLU A 58 -4.32 16.33 16.29
N VAL A 59 -4.67 16.06 15.02
CA VAL A 59 -6.00 15.51 14.66
C VAL A 59 -6.21 14.13 15.26
N LEU A 60 -5.19 13.25 15.17
CA LEU A 60 -5.28 11.89 15.72
C LEU A 60 -5.36 11.90 17.23
N LEU A 61 -4.51 12.68 17.92
CA LEU A 61 -4.55 12.84 19.39
C LEU A 61 -5.90 13.39 19.85
N GLY A 62 -6.43 14.43 19.18
CA GLY A 62 -7.75 14.98 19.44
C GLY A 62 -8.90 13.99 19.17
N SER A 63 -8.62 12.91 18.43
CA SER A 63 -9.56 11.82 18.16
C SER A 63 -9.38 10.62 19.10
N GLY A 64 -8.55 10.75 20.14
CA GLY A 64 -8.33 9.71 21.15
C GLY A 64 -7.29 8.65 20.76
N TYR A 65 -6.44 8.94 19.79
CA TYR A 65 -5.25 8.15 19.53
C TYR A 65 -4.12 8.55 20.50
N GLU A 66 -3.23 7.63 20.79
CA GLU A 66 -2.02 7.85 21.57
C GLU A 66 -0.80 7.69 20.67
N LYS A 67 0.18 8.58 20.82
CA LYS A 67 1.44 8.46 20.09
C LYS A 67 2.36 7.47 20.78
N GLU A 68 2.77 6.42 20.09
CA GLU A 68 3.74 5.47 20.62
C GLU A 68 5.15 6.06 20.69
N LYS A 69 5.92 5.60 21.67
CA LYS A 69 7.37 5.89 21.74
C LYS A 69 8.07 5.07 20.67
N THR A 70 8.28 5.65 19.51
CA THR A 70 9.04 4.99 18.45
C THR A 70 10.54 5.19 18.65
N PRO A 71 11.38 4.15 18.53
CA PRO A 71 12.82 4.31 18.58
C PRO A 71 13.28 5.25 17.45
N LYS A 72 14.16 6.19 17.76
CA LYS A 72 14.81 7.05 16.75
C LYS A 72 15.82 6.19 15.99
N THR A 73 15.36 5.44 14.99
CA THR A 73 16.22 4.60 14.15
C THR A 73 16.25 5.13 12.71
N GLY A 74 17.41 5.60 12.27
CA GLY A 74 17.71 5.87 10.86
C GLY A 74 17.27 7.25 10.34
N PHE A 75 17.53 7.48 9.04
CA PHE A 75 17.32 8.75 8.34
C PHE A 75 15.85 9.10 8.10
N HIS A 76 14.92 8.14 8.18
CA HIS A 76 13.50 8.37 7.98
C HIS A 76 12.77 8.38 9.32
N LYS A 77 12.06 9.47 9.57
CA LYS A 77 11.22 9.62 10.75
C LYS A 77 9.91 8.88 10.52
N PHE A 78 9.50 8.15 11.54
CA PHE A 78 8.28 7.38 11.57
C PHE A 78 7.57 7.66 12.90
N GLU A 79 6.28 7.89 12.84
CA GLU A 79 5.44 8.08 14.02
C GLU A 79 4.26 7.11 13.96
N ARG A 80 4.04 6.37 15.04
CA ARG A 80 2.89 5.49 15.18
C ARG A 80 1.90 6.10 16.16
N TYR A 81 0.64 6.10 15.75
CA TYR A 81 -0.50 6.49 16.58
C TYR A 81 -1.43 5.30 16.70
N THR A 82 -1.80 4.94 17.94
CA THR A 82 -2.66 3.81 18.25
C THR A 82 -3.87 4.25 19.04
N ARG A 83 -4.99 3.57 18.84
CA ARG A 83 -6.22 3.75 19.59
C ARG A 83 -6.80 2.40 19.96
N SER A 84 -7.05 2.17 21.24
CA SER A 84 -7.84 1.02 21.68
C SER A 84 -9.32 1.30 21.44
N ILE A 85 -9.96 0.43 20.71
CA ILE A 85 -11.40 0.39 20.52
C ILE A 85 -11.99 -0.78 21.32
N ALA A 86 -13.29 -1.04 21.26
CA ALA A 86 -13.97 -2.04 22.08
C ALA A 86 -13.17 -3.35 22.28
N ASN A 87 -13.08 -3.82 23.54
CA ASN A 87 -12.40 -5.07 23.93
C ASN A 87 -10.88 -5.11 23.63
N ASN A 88 -10.16 -4.02 23.85
CA ASN A 88 -8.71 -3.90 23.64
C ASN A 88 -8.26 -4.19 22.18
N PHE A 89 -9.14 -3.99 21.22
CA PHE A 89 -8.80 -4.11 19.82
C PHE A 89 -8.14 -2.82 19.33
N VAL A 90 -6.90 -2.91 18.86
CA VAL A 90 -6.10 -1.73 18.53
C VAL A 90 -6.23 -1.38 17.04
N VAL A 91 -6.34 -0.10 16.77
CA VAL A 91 -6.26 0.52 15.44
C VAL A 91 -5.04 1.41 15.40
N SER A 92 -4.29 1.40 14.31
CA SER A 92 -3.06 2.19 14.19
C SER A 92 -2.96 2.96 12.88
N PHE A 93 -2.31 4.11 12.99
CA PHE A 93 -1.80 4.91 11.87
C PHE A 93 -0.27 4.94 11.94
N ASP A 94 0.34 4.62 10.82
CA ASP A 94 1.78 4.74 10.61
C ASP A 94 2.06 5.94 9.73
N VAL A 95 2.63 7.00 10.31
CA VAL A 95 2.96 8.26 9.63
C VAL A 95 4.43 8.23 9.23
N LEU A 96 4.70 8.06 7.93
CA LEU A 96 6.04 8.03 7.37
C LEU A 96 6.41 9.44 6.87
N ILE A 97 7.47 10.01 7.41
CA ILE A 97 7.83 11.42 7.25
C ILE A 97 9.03 11.56 6.31
N GLY A 98 8.84 12.27 5.19
CA GLY A 98 9.87 12.52 4.19
C GLY A 98 10.15 11.36 3.25
N GLY A 99 9.55 10.18 3.49
CA GLY A 99 9.69 9.01 2.63
C GLY A 99 9.47 7.68 3.34
N ILE A 100 9.72 6.62 2.62
CA ILE A 100 9.56 5.24 3.04
C ILE A 100 10.95 4.60 3.13
N LEU A 101 11.23 3.90 4.21
CA LEU A 101 12.39 3.02 4.35
C LEU A 101 11.91 1.58 4.49
N ASP A 102 12.21 0.74 3.52
CA ASP A 102 12.05 -0.70 3.69
C ASP A 102 13.26 -1.27 4.45
N ARG A 103 13.02 -1.74 5.68
CA ARG A 103 14.08 -2.21 6.60
C ARG A 103 14.70 -3.54 6.19
N GLN A 104 14.09 -4.29 5.28
CA GLN A 104 14.63 -5.58 4.83
C GLN A 104 15.63 -5.39 3.69
N THR A 105 15.45 -4.34 2.90
CA THR A 105 16.26 -4.08 1.71
C THR A 105 17.12 -2.84 1.83
N ASP A 106 16.93 -2.04 2.90
CA ASP A 106 17.51 -0.70 3.09
C ASP A 106 17.19 0.28 1.95
N VAL A 107 16.18 -0.06 1.12
CA VAL A 107 15.72 0.81 0.04
C VAL A 107 14.93 1.97 0.62
N SER A 108 15.36 3.18 0.27
CA SER A 108 14.69 4.42 0.64
C SER A 108 13.99 5.04 -0.57
N ILE A 109 12.72 5.44 -0.38
CA ILE A 109 11.90 6.10 -1.38
C ILE A 109 11.43 7.44 -0.83
N LYS A 110 11.79 8.55 -1.49
CA LYS A 110 11.42 9.90 -1.04
C LYS A 110 9.92 10.15 -1.15
N ALA A 111 9.39 10.96 -0.25
CA ALA A 111 7.98 11.37 -0.28
C ALA A 111 7.58 12.01 -1.62
N ASP A 112 8.45 12.84 -2.22
CA ASP A 112 8.21 13.46 -3.53
C ASP A 112 7.88 12.42 -4.61
N TRP A 113 8.59 11.27 -4.59
CA TRP A 113 8.29 10.18 -5.53
C TRP A 113 6.89 9.60 -5.28
N VAL A 114 6.52 9.41 -4.01
CA VAL A 114 5.19 8.90 -3.63
C VAL A 114 4.09 9.87 -4.04
N PHE A 115 4.26 11.17 -3.76
CA PHE A 115 3.29 12.20 -4.14
C PHE A 115 3.14 12.36 -5.64
N LYS A 116 4.26 12.30 -6.40
CA LYS A 116 4.27 12.34 -7.88
C LYS A 116 3.52 11.16 -8.50
N ASN A 117 3.62 10.00 -7.88
CA ASN A 117 2.98 8.75 -8.31
C ASN A 117 1.76 8.42 -7.44
N SER A 118 0.90 9.41 -7.23
CA SER A 118 -0.35 9.27 -6.48
C SER A 118 -1.51 9.95 -7.20
N GLU A 119 -2.70 9.47 -6.96
CA GLU A 119 -3.94 9.99 -7.55
C GLU A 119 -5.06 10.02 -6.51
N VAL A 120 -6.09 10.84 -6.72
CA VAL A 120 -7.29 10.79 -5.90
C VAL A 120 -8.15 9.63 -6.36
N ARG A 121 -8.44 8.71 -5.46
CA ARG A 121 -9.28 7.54 -5.72
C ARG A 121 -10.23 7.26 -4.58
N GLN A 122 -11.24 6.46 -4.90
CA GLN A 122 -12.20 5.97 -3.94
C GLN A 122 -11.61 4.77 -3.17
N LEU A 123 -11.38 4.98 -1.88
CA LEU A 123 -11.06 3.91 -0.94
C LEU A 123 -12.33 3.13 -0.59
N LYS A 124 -12.21 1.82 -0.48
CA LYS A 124 -13.31 0.89 -0.15
C LYS A 124 -12.93 0.07 1.08
N GLY A 125 -13.88 -0.15 1.97
CA GLY A 125 -13.75 -1.14 3.04
C GLY A 125 -14.13 -2.54 2.57
N LYS A 126 -13.77 -3.54 3.37
CA LYS A 126 -14.16 -4.94 3.14
C LYS A 126 -15.56 -5.23 3.70
N THR A 127 -15.87 -4.66 4.86
CA THR A 127 -17.12 -4.93 5.60
C THR A 127 -18.05 -3.73 5.70
N ILE A 128 -17.56 -2.54 5.35
CA ILE A 128 -18.33 -1.30 5.36
C ILE A 128 -18.69 -0.88 3.94
N THR A 129 -19.85 -0.24 3.82
CA THR A 129 -20.33 0.32 2.54
C THR A 129 -19.79 1.71 2.26
N ASP A 130 -19.24 2.35 3.28
CA ASP A 130 -18.70 3.70 3.21
C ASP A 130 -17.54 3.77 2.22
N ARG A 131 -17.48 4.89 1.54
CA ARG A 131 -16.47 5.16 0.53
C ARG A 131 -15.87 6.53 0.79
N LEU A 132 -14.55 6.62 0.67
CA LEU A 132 -13.81 7.84 0.91
C LEU A 132 -12.94 8.17 -0.30
N ASN A 133 -13.07 9.39 -0.84
CA ASN A 133 -12.11 9.89 -1.82
C ASN A 133 -10.87 10.40 -1.08
N ALA A 134 -9.74 9.77 -1.36
CA ALA A 134 -8.46 10.11 -0.73
C ALA A 134 -7.32 10.09 -1.77
N ARG A 135 -6.22 10.78 -1.47
CA ARG A 135 -5.02 10.65 -2.27
C ARG A 135 -4.33 9.33 -1.91
N ILE A 136 -4.18 8.47 -2.89
CA ILE A 136 -3.64 7.11 -2.74
C ILE A 136 -2.49 6.98 -3.74
N VAL A 137 -1.42 6.27 -3.37
CA VAL A 137 -0.35 5.91 -4.30
C VAL A 137 -0.96 5.17 -5.50
N ASP A 138 -0.56 5.50 -6.73
CA ASP A 138 -1.11 4.85 -7.93
C ASP A 138 -0.77 3.35 -8.00
N VAL A 139 -1.51 2.60 -8.79
CA VAL A 139 -1.39 1.13 -8.79
C VAL A 139 -0.01 0.64 -9.19
N ASP A 140 0.65 1.30 -10.16
CA ASP A 140 1.97 0.91 -10.63
C ASP A 140 3.02 1.19 -9.56
N ALA A 141 2.95 2.37 -8.92
CA ALA A 141 3.83 2.73 -7.81
C ALA A 141 3.59 1.86 -6.57
N LEU A 142 2.33 1.54 -6.23
CA LEU A 142 2.01 0.59 -5.17
C LEU A 142 2.62 -0.79 -5.46
N PHE A 143 2.56 -1.22 -6.73
CA PHE A 143 3.15 -2.47 -7.17
C PHE A 143 4.68 -2.44 -6.99
N VAL A 144 5.36 -1.34 -7.35
CA VAL A 144 6.81 -1.14 -7.10
C VAL A 144 7.13 -1.25 -5.62
N LEU A 145 6.39 -0.57 -4.74
CA LEU A 145 6.60 -0.63 -3.28
C LEU A 145 6.49 -2.06 -2.76
N LYS A 146 5.49 -2.80 -3.21
CA LYS A 146 5.24 -4.19 -2.84
C LYS A 146 6.29 -5.16 -3.39
N MET A 147 6.81 -4.91 -4.61
CA MET A 147 7.91 -5.70 -5.18
C MET A 147 9.22 -5.52 -4.42
N ILE A 148 9.52 -4.30 -3.97
CA ILE A 148 10.72 -4.01 -3.18
C ILE A 148 10.68 -4.74 -1.85
N SER A 149 9.59 -4.63 -1.08
CA SER A 149 9.46 -5.28 0.23
C SER A 149 9.29 -6.80 0.11
N CYS A 150 8.55 -7.28 -0.87
CA CYS A 150 8.40 -8.68 -1.27
C CYS A 150 8.14 -9.67 -0.10
N ARG A 151 7.41 -9.24 0.91
CA ARG A 151 7.01 -10.11 2.03
C ARG A 151 5.90 -11.06 1.57
N SER A 152 5.65 -12.14 2.30
CA SER A 152 4.56 -13.07 1.96
C SER A 152 3.20 -12.39 1.83
N THR A 153 2.93 -11.37 2.65
CA THR A 153 1.72 -10.53 2.56
C THR A 153 1.72 -9.68 1.29
N ASP A 154 2.88 -9.12 0.93
CA ASP A 154 3.02 -8.27 -0.26
C ASP A 154 2.85 -9.08 -1.54
N ILE A 155 3.31 -10.34 -1.58
CA ILE A 155 3.12 -11.21 -2.75
C ILE A 155 1.63 -11.50 -3.00
N ARG A 156 0.83 -11.65 -1.96
CA ARG A 156 -0.64 -11.76 -2.11
C ARG A 156 -1.26 -10.49 -2.67
N ASP A 157 -0.80 -9.33 -2.18
CA ASP A 157 -1.25 -8.04 -2.67
C ASP A 157 -0.83 -7.81 -4.14
N LEU A 158 0.43 -8.13 -4.50
CA LEU A 158 0.93 -8.09 -5.88
C LEU A 158 0.05 -8.93 -6.82
N PHE A 159 -0.30 -10.14 -6.39
CA PHE A 159 -1.15 -11.03 -7.17
C PHE A 159 -2.53 -10.40 -7.45
N MET A 160 -3.12 -9.77 -6.45
CA MET A 160 -4.44 -9.14 -6.60
C MET A 160 -4.38 -7.81 -7.36
N LEU A 161 -3.26 -7.08 -7.30
CA LEU A 161 -3.04 -5.82 -8.02
C LEU A 161 -2.69 -6.04 -9.49
N ALA A 162 -2.07 -7.17 -9.85
CA ALA A 162 -1.52 -7.43 -11.16
C ALA A 162 -2.48 -7.18 -12.35
N PRO A 163 -3.78 -7.54 -12.27
CA PRO A 163 -4.72 -7.23 -13.34
C PRO A 163 -5.01 -5.74 -13.57
N SER A 164 -4.61 -4.88 -12.64
CA SER A 164 -4.88 -3.44 -12.63
C SER A 164 -3.67 -2.59 -12.99
N ILE A 165 -2.47 -3.19 -13.13
CA ILE A 165 -1.26 -2.46 -13.53
C ILE A 165 -1.41 -1.90 -14.93
N ARG A 166 -0.74 -0.75 -15.21
CA ARG A 166 -0.87 0.01 -16.45
C ARG A 166 0.42 0.01 -17.28
N ASP A 167 1.58 -0.03 -16.61
CA ASP A 167 2.90 0.09 -17.23
C ASP A 167 3.91 -0.88 -16.60
N SER A 168 3.94 -2.11 -17.11
CA SER A 168 4.85 -3.17 -16.63
C SER A 168 6.33 -2.83 -16.86
N ALA A 169 6.65 -2.15 -17.96
CA ALA A 169 8.01 -1.74 -18.27
C ALA A 169 8.52 -0.68 -17.29
N TRP A 170 7.67 0.29 -16.92
CA TRP A 170 7.99 1.29 -15.90
C TRP A 170 8.18 0.63 -14.53
N ILE A 171 7.28 -0.29 -14.12
CA ILE A 171 7.39 -1.04 -12.86
C ILE A 171 8.74 -1.77 -12.80
N ARG A 172 9.09 -2.50 -13.87
CA ARG A 172 10.35 -3.23 -13.94
C ARG A 172 11.56 -2.29 -13.79
N GLY A 173 11.57 -1.17 -14.51
CA GLY A 173 12.61 -0.15 -14.43
C GLY A 173 12.75 0.46 -13.04
N GLU A 174 11.62 0.81 -12.41
CA GLU A 174 11.60 1.39 -11.06
C GLU A 174 12.10 0.41 -9.99
N VAL A 175 11.73 -0.86 -10.08
CA VAL A 175 12.24 -1.91 -9.17
C VAL A 175 13.73 -2.15 -9.41
N ALA A 176 14.14 -2.35 -10.68
CA ALA A 176 15.53 -2.64 -11.04
C ALA A 176 16.50 -1.50 -10.67
N SER A 177 16.02 -0.25 -10.63
CA SER A 177 16.83 0.89 -10.19
C SER A 177 17.11 0.92 -8.68
N ARG A 178 16.43 0.08 -7.89
CA ARG A 178 16.51 0.07 -6.41
C ARG A 178 16.93 -1.26 -5.83
N CYS A 179 16.61 -2.36 -6.48
CA CYS A 179 16.96 -3.72 -6.04
C CYS A 179 16.99 -4.68 -7.23
N ASP A 180 17.42 -5.93 -7.00
CA ASP A 180 17.43 -6.97 -8.01
C ASP A 180 16.00 -7.41 -8.35
N PHE A 181 15.52 -7.01 -9.54
CA PHE A 181 14.19 -7.35 -10.03
C PHE A 181 14.03 -8.86 -10.22
N GLU A 182 15.04 -9.55 -10.76
CA GLU A 182 14.95 -10.97 -11.06
C GLU A 182 14.84 -11.80 -9.78
N ASP A 183 15.61 -11.45 -8.73
CA ASP A 183 15.48 -12.09 -7.41
C ASP A 183 14.06 -11.88 -6.84
N ARG A 184 13.53 -10.66 -6.90
CA ARG A 184 12.17 -10.37 -6.44
C ARG A 184 11.12 -11.13 -7.25
N PHE A 185 11.24 -11.11 -8.56
CA PHE A 185 10.31 -11.81 -9.45
C PHE A 185 10.34 -13.31 -9.25
N LYS A 186 11.53 -13.89 -9.06
CA LYS A 186 11.68 -15.32 -8.73
C LYS A 186 10.92 -15.69 -7.46
N LYS A 187 11.08 -14.92 -6.37
CA LYS A 187 10.34 -15.12 -5.11
C LYS A 187 8.82 -15.05 -5.29
N VAL A 188 8.35 -14.05 -6.05
CA VAL A 188 6.93 -13.92 -6.39
C VAL A 188 6.45 -15.14 -7.16
N LYS A 189 7.16 -15.55 -8.22
CA LYS A 189 6.82 -16.70 -9.06
C LYS A 189 6.76 -17.99 -8.25
N GLU A 190 7.77 -18.29 -7.45
CA GLU A 190 7.82 -19.48 -6.60
C GLU A 190 6.62 -19.52 -5.64
N LYS A 191 6.29 -18.38 -5.02
CA LYS A 191 5.17 -18.32 -4.08
C LYS A 191 3.82 -18.53 -4.75
N ILE A 192 3.55 -17.84 -5.89
CA ILE A 192 2.25 -17.94 -6.57
C ILE A 192 2.00 -19.28 -7.26
N THR A 193 3.05 -20.08 -7.49
CA THR A 193 2.95 -21.43 -8.06
C THR A 193 2.89 -22.52 -7.00
N SER A 194 3.06 -22.18 -5.71
CA SER A 194 2.94 -23.16 -4.63
C SER A 194 1.49 -23.62 -4.43
N GLU A 195 1.30 -24.88 -4.08
CA GLU A 195 -0.03 -25.50 -3.86
C GLU A 195 -0.86 -24.74 -2.82
N SER A 196 -0.23 -24.30 -1.73
CA SER A 196 -0.90 -23.60 -0.63
C SER A 196 -1.23 -22.12 -0.92
N PHE A 197 -0.77 -21.57 -2.05
CA PHE A 197 -0.92 -20.12 -2.31
C PHE A 197 -2.39 -19.71 -2.45
N ARG A 198 -3.18 -20.51 -3.17
CA ARG A 198 -4.59 -20.23 -3.39
C ARG A 198 -5.39 -20.24 -2.10
N ASP A 199 -5.14 -21.21 -1.22
CA ASP A 199 -5.81 -21.29 0.08
C ASP A 199 -5.42 -20.09 0.97
N GLY A 200 -4.14 -19.73 0.97
CA GLY A 200 -3.64 -18.54 1.66
C GLY A 200 -4.26 -17.24 1.15
N LEU A 201 -4.56 -17.14 -0.15
CA LEU A 201 -5.30 -16.03 -0.74
C LEU A 201 -6.75 -15.99 -0.27
N GLN A 202 -7.45 -17.13 -0.31
CA GLN A 202 -8.83 -17.24 0.14
C GLN A 202 -9.00 -16.90 1.62
N GLY A 203 -8.04 -17.25 2.46
CA GLY A 203 -8.01 -16.87 3.87
C GLY A 203 -7.99 -15.36 4.11
N VAL A 204 -7.44 -14.57 3.17
CA VAL A 204 -7.33 -13.10 3.28
C VAL A 204 -8.46 -12.38 2.54
N TYR A 205 -8.70 -12.77 1.30
CA TYR A 205 -9.63 -12.08 0.40
C TYR A 205 -11.04 -12.67 0.41
N GLY A 206 -11.20 -13.91 0.92
CA GLY A 206 -12.43 -14.69 0.80
C GLY A 206 -12.43 -15.55 -0.47
N LEU A 207 -13.61 -16.06 -0.85
CA LEU A 207 -13.74 -16.87 -2.06
C LEU A 207 -13.27 -16.08 -3.28
N LEU A 208 -12.31 -16.67 -3.99
CA LEU A 208 -11.75 -16.11 -5.21
C LEU A 208 -12.26 -16.89 -6.43
N ASP A 209 -12.86 -16.19 -7.37
CA ASP A 209 -13.27 -16.76 -8.65
C ASP A 209 -12.03 -17.27 -9.41
N LEU A 210 -12.15 -18.44 -10.06
CA LEU A 210 -11.09 -19.06 -10.84
C LEU A 210 -10.58 -18.14 -11.96
N ASN A 211 -11.48 -17.43 -12.64
CA ASN A 211 -11.11 -16.51 -13.71
C ASN A 211 -10.28 -15.34 -13.18
N VAL A 212 -10.60 -14.82 -11.99
CA VAL A 212 -9.81 -13.78 -11.33
C VAL A 212 -8.43 -14.33 -10.98
N PHE A 213 -8.34 -15.56 -10.46
CA PHE A 213 -7.07 -16.19 -10.13
C PHE A 213 -6.19 -16.37 -11.39
N GLU A 214 -6.72 -16.95 -12.46
CA GLU A 214 -5.97 -17.17 -13.69
C GLU A 214 -5.57 -15.86 -14.37
N LYS A 215 -6.43 -14.85 -14.36
CA LYS A 215 -6.12 -13.50 -14.86
C LYS A 215 -4.95 -12.88 -14.09
N SER A 216 -4.97 -12.96 -12.77
CA SER A 216 -3.91 -12.44 -11.91
C SER A 216 -2.59 -13.17 -12.14
N LYS A 217 -2.63 -14.51 -12.22
CA LYS A 217 -1.46 -15.33 -12.50
C LYS A 217 -0.84 -14.99 -13.85
N LYS A 218 -1.66 -14.87 -14.90
CA LYS A 218 -1.21 -14.49 -16.24
C LYS A 218 -0.57 -13.10 -16.23
N ALA A 219 -1.16 -12.12 -15.54
CA ALA A 219 -0.63 -10.77 -15.45
C ALA A 219 0.74 -10.72 -14.74
N ILE A 220 0.91 -11.46 -13.63
CA ILE A 220 2.22 -11.59 -12.95
C ILE A 220 3.25 -12.23 -13.89
N MET A 221 2.90 -13.34 -14.55
CA MET A 221 3.85 -14.04 -15.41
C MET A 221 4.28 -13.19 -16.62
N ALA A 222 3.42 -12.31 -17.12
CA ALA A 222 3.74 -11.39 -18.21
C ALA A 222 4.83 -10.37 -17.83
N LEU A 223 4.90 -9.94 -16.55
CA LEU A 223 5.96 -9.04 -16.06
C LEU A 223 7.38 -9.60 -16.25
N GLY A 224 7.54 -10.91 -16.16
CA GLY A 224 8.84 -11.56 -16.36
C GLY A 224 9.25 -11.70 -17.84
N ASN A 225 8.29 -11.60 -18.75
CA ASN A 225 8.52 -11.77 -20.18
C ASN A 225 8.82 -10.45 -20.92
N ASP A 226 8.55 -9.30 -20.29
CA ASP A 226 8.81 -7.98 -20.85
C ASP A 226 10.31 -7.66 -20.83
N THR A 227 11.04 -8.16 -21.84
CA THR A 227 12.45 -7.81 -22.08
C THR A 227 12.61 -6.46 -22.78
N ALA A 228 11.61 -5.59 -22.75
CA ALA A 228 11.62 -4.33 -23.46
C ALA A 228 12.67 -3.37 -22.89
N SER A 229 13.58 -2.95 -23.77
CA SER A 229 14.54 -1.86 -23.59
C SER A 229 13.87 -0.60 -23.01
N PRO A 230 14.55 0.15 -22.13
CA PRO A 230 13.98 1.34 -21.53
C PRO A 230 13.61 2.37 -22.59
N ARG A 231 12.34 2.50 -22.92
CA ARG A 231 11.85 3.62 -23.70
C ARG A 231 11.92 4.88 -22.84
N ASN A 232 12.62 5.89 -23.34
CA ASN A 232 12.78 7.22 -22.77
C ASN A 232 11.46 7.73 -22.16
N ALA A 233 11.45 7.91 -20.84
CA ALA A 233 10.31 8.38 -20.07
C ALA A 233 10.10 9.88 -20.27
N THR A 234 9.47 10.25 -21.37
CA THR A 234 8.81 11.56 -21.52
C THR A 234 7.30 11.34 -21.38
N ARG A 235 6.81 11.28 -20.15
CA ARG A 235 5.38 11.41 -19.87
C ARG A 235 4.97 12.84 -20.23
N SER A 236 4.44 13.03 -21.45
CA SER A 236 3.74 14.24 -21.86
C SER A 236 2.63 14.55 -20.86
N ARG A 237 2.73 15.72 -20.25
CA ARG A 237 1.70 16.30 -19.38
C ARG A 237 0.46 16.57 -20.23
N ARG A 238 -0.60 15.78 -20.11
CA ARG A 238 -1.93 16.27 -20.42
C ARG A 238 -2.41 17.06 -19.20
N ARG A 239 -2.36 18.38 -19.32
CA ARG A 239 -3.14 19.31 -18.50
C ARG A 239 -4.61 19.15 -18.92
N ILE A 240 -5.45 18.86 -17.97
CA ILE A 240 -6.83 19.32 -17.92
C ILE A 240 -7.08 19.81 -16.50
#